data_e25038163232b2701cd2ff6c3430b481
#
_entry.id   e25038163232b2701cd2ff6c3430b481
#
_cell.length_a   1.000
_cell.length_b   1.000
_cell.length_c   1.000
_cell.angle_alpha   90.00
_cell.angle_beta   90.00
_cell.angle_gamma   90.00
#
_symmetry.space_group_name_H-M   'P 1'
#
loop_
_entity.id
_entity.type
_entity.pdbx_description
1 polymer ?
#
loop_
_entity_poly.entity_id
_entity_poly.type
_entity_poly.pdbx_seq_one_letter_code
_entity_poly.pdbx_strand_id
1 'polypeptide(L)'
;MPTLLIVRPAAQAAADRQTCTAAGWQGSIFSPFAIEADADALARLPGQFQTASAVFWVSPSAVAVAAPHLEFSDRSPPQIAVGGSSARALQAYSRTPVCFPDDGNDSEAVLRLPLWQTLPQGAAVLIVRGRGGREVLAHQLTLRGFNVQIAEVYFRRPLEPDWTQFAAAPPDAAWITSAESVRLLFAAALPPFTQKLQSLLYFTHHQRVAEALRAAGATRVELIPALDIDTLNRYAEQNR
;
A
#
# COMPACT_ATOMS: atom_id res chain seq x y z
N MET A 1 19.89 21.18 -1.73
CA MET A 1 18.47 20.82 -1.73
C MET A 1 18.37 19.44 -1.09
N PRO A 2 17.61 19.28 -0.01
CA PRO A 2 17.53 17.99 0.65
C PRO A 2 16.83 16.93 -0.22
N THR A 3 17.20 15.67 -0.02
CA THR A 3 16.69 14.54 -0.80
C THR A 3 15.89 13.58 0.06
N LEU A 4 14.66 13.29 -0.35
CA LEU A 4 13.80 12.26 0.24
C LEU A 4 13.83 10.98 -0.60
N LEU A 5 14.20 9.87 0.01
CA LEU A 5 14.08 8.54 -0.60
C LEU A 5 12.63 8.07 -0.49
N ILE A 6 11.95 7.90 -1.62
CA ILE A 6 10.56 7.43 -1.68
C ILE A 6 10.57 5.92 -1.94
N VAL A 7 10.36 5.14 -0.88
CA VAL A 7 10.46 3.67 -0.93
C VAL A 7 9.09 3.05 -1.15
N ARG A 8 8.69 2.99 -2.41
CA ARG A 8 7.42 2.37 -2.85
C ARG A 8 7.43 2.10 -4.35
N PRO A 9 6.48 1.32 -4.91
CA PRO A 9 6.36 1.11 -6.35
C PRO A 9 6.32 2.43 -7.11
N ALA A 10 7.08 2.54 -8.19
CA ALA A 10 7.24 3.80 -8.95
C ALA A 10 5.90 4.40 -9.42
N ALA A 11 4.96 3.54 -9.84
CA ALA A 11 3.61 3.95 -10.26
C ALA A 11 2.80 4.65 -9.16
N GLN A 12 3.17 4.51 -7.89
CA GLN A 12 2.47 5.10 -6.74
C GLN A 12 3.22 6.29 -6.13
N ALA A 13 4.39 6.64 -6.66
CA ALA A 13 5.27 7.67 -6.08
C ALA A 13 5.03 9.08 -6.63
N ALA A 14 4.16 9.26 -7.62
CA ALA A 14 3.97 10.55 -8.30
C ALA A 14 3.51 11.66 -7.36
N ALA A 15 2.51 11.40 -6.51
CA ALA A 15 2.02 12.36 -5.54
C ALA A 15 3.09 12.74 -4.50
N ASP A 16 3.84 11.74 -4.00
CA ASP A 16 4.91 11.97 -3.03
C ASP A 16 6.04 12.85 -3.64
N ARG A 17 6.39 12.62 -4.92
CA ARG A 17 7.34 13.47 -5.65
C ARG A 17 6.85 14.90 -5.80
N GLN A 18 5.57 15.10 -6.10
CA GLN A 18 4.97 16.44 -6.18
C GLN A 18 5.05 17.16 -4.83
N THR A 19 4.76 16.47 -3.73
CA THR A 19 4.90 17.00 -2.36
C THR A 19 6.35 17.40 -2.08
N CYS A 20 7.34 16.56 -2.43
CA CYS A 20 8.75 16.90 -2.30
C CYS A 20 9.09 18.18 -3.07
N THR A 21 8.72 18.25 -4.35
CA THR A 21 8.99 19.43 -5.19
C THR A 21 8.38 20.69 -4.61
N ALA A 22 7.14 20.64 -4.14
CA ALA A 22 6.44 21.77 -3.52
C ALA A 22 7.10 22.23 -2.21
N ALA A 23 7.73 21.32 -1.47
CA ALA A 23 8.49 21.61 -0.24
C ALA A 23 9.97 22.02 -0.50
N GLY A 24 10.42 22.10 -1.77
CA GLY A 24 11.81 22.38 -2.10
C GLY A 24 12.77 21.20 -1.85
N TRP A 25 12.25 19.97 -1.85
CA TRP A 25 13.00 18.73 -1.73
C TRP A 25 13.14 18.03 -3.09
N GLN A 26 14.19 17.23 -3.24
CA GLN A 26 14.33 16.29 -4.33
C GLN A 26 13.74 14.93 -3.91
N GLY A 27 12.68 14.48 -4.59
CA GLY A 27 12.11 13.13 -4.39
C GLY A 27 12.81 12.10 -5.26
N SER A 28 13.57 11.17 -4.65
CA SER A 28 14.23 10.05 -5.33
C SER A 28 13.42 8.77 -5.12
N ILE A 29 12.94 8.15 -6.20
CA ILE A 29 12.17 6.91 -6.14
C ILE A 29 13.14 5.74 -6.03
N PHE A 30 12.93 4.92 -4.98
CA PHE A 30 13.72 3.74 -4.72
C PHE A 30 12.78 2.55 -4.49
N SER A 31 12.46 1.84 -5.57
CA SER A 31 11.50 0.74 -5.51
C SER A 31 12.22 -0.59 -5.30
N PRO A 32 12.01 -1.28 -4.15
CA PRO A 32 12.64 -2.58 -3.91
C PRO A 32 11.94 -3.72 -4.66
N PHE A 33 10.81 -3.46 -5.34
CA PHE A 33 10.07 -4.42 -6.15
C PHE A 33 9.22 -3.74 -7.22
N ALA A 34 8.92 -4.48 -8.29
CA ALA A 34 7.88 -4.15 -9.25
C ALA A 34 6.57 -4.87 -8.89
N ILE A 35 5.45 -4.25 -9.24
CA ILE A 35 4.14 -4.90 -9.26
C ILE A 35 3.96 -5.51 -10.64
N GLU A 36 3.81 -6.83 -10.69
CA GLU A 36 3.54 -7.56 -11.93
C GLU A 36 2.15 -8.20 -11.87
N ALA A 37 1.36 -7.96 -12.91
CA ALA A 37 0.02 -8.50 -13.04
C ALA A 37 0.05 -10.03 -13.24
N ASP A 38 -0.89 -10.73 -12.62
CA ASP A 38 -1.13 -12.15 -12.85
C ASP A 38 -2.23 -12.29 -13.91
N ALA A 39 -1.83 -12.61 -15.15
CA ALA A 39 -2.73 -12.65 -16.30
C ALA A 39 -3.86 -13.69 -16.13
N ASP A 40 -3.55 -14.86 -15.54
CA ASP A 40 -4.53 -15.92 -15.32
C ASP A 40 -5.56 -15.53 -14.26
N ALA A 41 -5.13 -14.87 -13.20
CA ALA A 41 -6.03 -14.35 -12.17
C ALA A 41 -6.92 -13.23 -12.73
N LEU A 42 -6.36 -12.33 -13.54
CA LEU A 42 -7.14 -11.26 -14.19
C LEU A 42 -8.16 -11.81 -15.20
N ALA A 43 -7.85 -12.89 -15.91
CA ALA A 43 -8.80 -13.52 -16.83
C ALA A 43 -10.03 -14.12 -16.11
N ARG A 44 -9.85 -14.61 -14.87
CA ARG A 44 -10.95 -15.16 -14.05
C ARG A 44 -11.74 -14.09 -13.28
N LEU A 45 -11.13 -12.93 -13.06
CA LEU A 45 -11.66 -11.89 -12.17
C LEU A 45 -13.05 -11.38 -12.57
N PRO A 46 -13.40 -11.13 -13.86
CA PRO A 46 -14.73 -10.66 -14.22
C PRO A 46 -15.85 -11.61 -13.78
N GLY A 47 -15.66 -12.93 -13.94
CA GLY A 47 -16.63 -13.94 -13.49
C GLY A 47 -16.79 -13.95 -11.96
N GLN A 48 -15.68 -13.85 -11.21
CA GLN A 48 -15.71 -13.76 -9.76
C GLN A 48 -16.40 -12.48 -9.28
N PHE A 49 -16.14 -11.35 -9.95
CA PHE A 49 -16.73 -10.05 -9.64
C PHE A 49 -18.25 -10.05 -9.84
N GLN A 50 -18.74 -10.64 -10.94
CA GLN A 50 -20.16 -10.72 -11.25
C GLN A 50 -20.97 -11.57 -10.26
N THR A 51 -20.34 -12.58 -9.67
CA THR A 51 -21.00 -13.50 -8.71
C THR A 51 -20.81 -13.10 -7.25
N ALA A 52 -19.98 -12.08 -6.98
CA ALA A 52 -19.74 -11.61 -5.63
C ALA A 52 -20.94 -10.82 -5.06
N SER A 53 -21.21 -11.00 -3.77
CA SER A 53 -22.16 -10.18 -3.00
C SER A 53 -21.49 -8.92 -2.42
N ALA A 54 -20.16 -8.92 -2.27
CA ALA A 54 -19.34 -7.77 -1.91
C ALA A 54 -17.90 -7.99 -2.38
N VAL A 55 -17.18 -6.90 -2.67
CA VAL A 55 -15.78 -6.95 -3.14
C VAL A 55 -14.90 -6.12 -2.21
N PHE A 56 -13.85 -6.73 -1.67
CA PHE A 56 -12.87 -6.07 -0.83
C PHE A 56 -11.53 -5.89 -1.54
N TRP A 57 -11.02 -4.66 -1.53
CA TRP A 57 -9.78 -4.23 -2.18
C TRP A 57 -8.70 -3.94 -1.13
N VAL A 58 -7.67 -4.78 -1.09
CA VAL A 58 -6.68 -4.72 -0.01
C VAL A 58 -5.63 -3.61 -0.14
N SER A 59 -5.52 -2.96 -1.30
CA SER A 59 -4.49 -1.94 -1.52
C SER A 59 -4.76 -1.12 -2.78
N PRO A 60 -4.16 0.09 -2.92
CA PRO A 60 -4.17 0.84 -4.18
C PRO A 60 -3.56 0.07 -5.35
N SER A 61 -2.55 -0.80 -5.10
CA SER A 61 -1.98 -1.67 -6.14
C SER A 61 -3.00 -2.67 -6.68
N ALA A 62 -3.82 -3.27 -5.81
CA ALA A 62 -4.87 -4.19 -6.23
C ALA A 62 -5.89 -3.48 -7.13
N VAL A 63 -6.27 -2.25 -6.77
CA VAL A 63 -7.15 -1.41 -7.60
C VAL A 63 -6.50 -1.09 -8.94
N ALA A 64 -5.27 -0.58 -8.95
CA ALA A 64 -4.59 -0.17 -10.18
C ALA A 64 -4.40 -1.32 -11.18
N VAL A 65 -4.16 -2.55 -10.68
CA VAL A 65 -3.98 -3.72 -11.53
C VAL A 65 -5.31 -4.30 -11.99
N ALA A 66 -6.31 -4.40 -11.12
CA ALA A 66 -7.50 -5.21 -11.39
C ALA A 66 -8.72 -4.40 -11.87
N ALA A 67 -8.93 -3.17 -11.37
CA ALA A 67 -10.11 -2.39 -11.72
C ALA A 67 -10.25 -2.09 -13.23
N PRO A 68 -9.17 -1.84 -14.01
CA PRO A 68 -9.27 -1.66 -15.45
C PRO A 68 -9.82 -2.86 -16.23
N HIS A 69 -9.83 -4.06 -15.63
CA HIS A 69 -10.34 -5.30 -16.23
C HIS A 69 -11.81 -5.59 -15.88
N LEU A 70 -12.47 -4.68 -15.16
CA LEU A 70 -13.84 -4.87 -14.68
C LEU A 70 -14.78 -3.80 -15.21
N GLU A 71 -16.04 -4.20 -15.43
CA GLU A 71 -17.13 -3.30 -15.76
C GLU A 71 -17.92 -2.94 -14.50
N PHE A 72 -17.85 -1.67 -14.11
CA PHE A 72 -18.60 -1.14 -12.97
C PHE A 72 -19.92 -0.50 -13.42
N SER A 73 -21.00 -0.84 -12.73
CA SER A 73 -22.35 -0.32 -12.95
C SER A 73 -23.02 -0.04 -11.61
N ASP A 74 -24.21 0.58 -11.66
CA ASP A 74 -25.03 0.80 -10.46
C ASP A 74 -25.52 -0.51 -9.81
N ARG A 75 -25.42 -1.64 -10.53
CA ARG A 75 -25.75 -2.99 -10.04
C ARG A 75 -24.53 -3.78 -9.58
N SER A 76 -23.35 -3.20 -9.64
CA SER A 76 -22.13 -3.85 -9.13
C SER A 76 -22.25 -4.09 -7.63
N PRO A 77 -21.65 -5.19 -7.10
CA PRO A 77 -21.66 -5.46 -5.67
C PRO A 77 -21.04 -4.30 -4.89
N PRO A 78 -21.39 -4.12 -3.60
CA PRO A 78 -20.76 -3.13 -2.74
C PRO A 78 -19.25 -3.24 -2.76
N GLN A 79 -18.57 -2.10 -2.94
CA GLN A 79 -17.13 -2.00 -3.00
C GLN A 79 -16.57 -1.58 -1.65
N ILE A 80 -15.64 -2.35 -1.12
CA ILE A 80 -15.01 -2.11 0.18
C ILE A 80 -13.51 -1.93 -0.02
N ALA A 81 -12.95 -0.87 0.53
CA ALA A 81 -11.51 -0.61 0.50
C ALA A 81 -10.90 -0.73 1.90
N VAL A 82 -9.62 -1.07 1.98
CA VAL A 82 -8.90 -1.16 3.26
C VAL A 82 -8.77 0.19 3.97
N GLY A 83 -8.82 1.29 3.23
CA GLY A 83 -8.70 2.65 3.75
C GLY A 83 -8.79 3.70 2.65
N GLY A 84 -8.70 4.97 3.04
CA GLY A 84 -8.97 6.13 2.17
C GLY A 84 -8.15 6.20 0.87
N SER A 85 -6.90 5.77 0.86
CA SER A 85 -6.07 5.76 -0.36
C SER A 85 -6.60 4.77 -1.40
N SER A 86 -6.99 3.57 -0.96
CA SER A 86 -7.59 2.55 -1.83
C SER A 86 -8.98 2.97 -2.28
N ALA A 87 -9.78 3.56 -1.37
CA ALA A 87 -11.12 4.05 -1.67
C ALA A 87 -11.08 5.14 -2.74
N ARG A 88 -10.18 6.11 -2.63
CA ARG A 88 -10.00 7.19 -3.61
C ARG A 88 -9.60 6.64 -4.98
N ALA A 89 -8.68 5.68 -5.04
CA ALA A 89 -8.29 5.04 -6.28
C ALA A 89 -9.46 4.28 -6.93
N LEU A 90 -10.25 3.57 -6.13
CA LEU A 90 -11.38 2.77 -6.59
C LEU A 90 -12.59 3.62 -7.01
N GLN A 91 -12.79 4.78 -6.38
CA GLN A 91 -13.91 5.67 -6.70
C GLN A 91 -13.83 6.21 -8.15
N ALA A 92 -12.65 6.21 -8.77
CA ALA A 92 -12.49 6.55 -10.18
C ALA A 92 -13.17 5.53 -11.14
N TYR A 93 -13.43 4.33 -10.67
CA TYR A 93 -14.07 3.24 -11.41
C TYR A 93 -15.49 2.97 -10.93
N SER A 94 -15.71 2.98 -9.61
CA SER A 94 -16.99 2.63 -9.00
C SER A 94 -18.06 3.66 -9.29
N ARG A 95 -19.28 3.17 -9.62
CA ARG A 95 -20.48 4.00 -9.80
C ARG A 95 -21.21 4.28 -8.48
N THR A 96 -20.93 3.48 -7.45
CA THR A 96 -21.48 3.62 -6.12
C THR A 96 -20.42 4.06 -5.12
N PRO A 97 -20.79 4.66 -3.97
CA PRO A 97 -19.82 5.01 -2.94
C PRO A 97 -19.00 3.80 -2.48
N VAL A 98 -17.70 4.00 -2.33
CA VAL A 98 -16.79 2.97 -1.80
C VAL A 98 -16.80 3.02 -0.28
N CYS A 99 -17.12 1.90 0.36
CA CYS A 99 -17.12 1.76 1.81
C CYS A 99 -15.68 1.53 2.31
N PHE A 100 -15.26 2.23 3.35
CA PHE A 100 -13.97 2.00 4.02
C PHE A 100 -14.04 2.45 5.48
N PRO A 101 -13.15 1.96 6.37
CA PRO A 101 -13.14 2.38 7.77
C PRO A 101 -12.75 3.85 7.93
N ASP A 102 -13.45 4.56 8.82
CA ASP A 102 -13.09 5.93 9.24
C ASP A 102 -11.85 5.91 10.15
N ASP A 103 -11.69 4.83 10.92
CA ASP A 103 -10.59 4.61 11.86
C ASP A 103 -9.75 3.39 11.46
N GLY A 104 -8.51 3.61 11.10
CA GLY A 104 -7.59 2.54 10.72
C GLY A 104 -7.57 2.20 9.22
N ASN A 105 -6.52 1.48 8.83
CA ASN A 105 -6.25 1.07 7.44
C ASN A 105 -5.76 -0.39 7.41
N ASP A 106 -6.44 -1.26 8.15
CA ASP A 106 -6.08 -2.67 8.30
C ASP A 106 -7.30 -3.59 8.25
N SER A 107 -7.05 -4.89 8.28
CA SER A 107 -8.08 -5.91 8.23
C SER A 107 -9.03 -5.84 9.42
N GLU A 108 -8.53 -5.44 10.57
CA GLU A 108 -9.26 -5.36 11.83
C GLU A 108 -10.29 -4.21 11.79
N ALA A 109 -9.90 -3.06 11.23
CA ALA A 109 -10.81 -1.95 10.99
C ALA A 109 -11.91 -2.32 9.97
N VAL A 110 -11.54 -2.97 8.86
CA VAL A 110 -12.49 -3.46 7.85
C VAL A 110 -13.50 -4.44 8.45
N LEU A 111 -13.09 -5.34 9.35
CA LEU A 111 -13.97 -6.31 10.00
C LEU A 111 -15.04 -5.66 10.90
N ARG A 112 -14.85 -4.40 11.32
CA ARG A 112 -15.82 -3.63 12.12
C ARG A 112 -16.88 -2.91 11.29
N LEU A 113 -16.75 -2.87 9.97
CA LEU A 113 -17.70 -2.19 9.10
C LEU A 113 -19.12 -2.76 9.26
N PRO A 114 -20.17 -1.92 9.41
CA PRO A 114 -21.55 -2.37 9.56
C PRO A 114 -22.08 -3.14 8.35
N LEU A 115 -21.50 -2.91 7.18
CA LEU A 115 -21.88 -3.56 5.92
C LEU A 115 -21.90 -5.09 6.02
N TRP A 116 -21.01 -5.69 6.81
CA TRP A 116 -21.01 -7.15 6.99
C TRP A 116 -22.28 -7.71 7.61
N GLN A 117 -23.01 -6.90 8.38
CA GLN A 117 -24.29 -7.30 9.01
C GLN A 117 -25.47 -7.25 8.02
N THR A 118 -25.31 -6.56 6.88
CA THR A 118 -26.37 -6.45 5.86
C THR A 118 -26.31 -7.56 4.81
N LEU A 119 -25.20 -8.31 4.77
CA LEU A 119 -25.03 -9.40 3.83
C LEU A 119 -25.69 -10.69 4.38
N PRO A 120 -26.38 -11.48 3.51
CA PRO A 120 -26.98 -12.73 3.93
C PRO A 120 -25.91 -13.78 4.30
N GLN A 121 -26.29 -14.73 5.13
CA GLN A 121 -25.45 -15.90 5.43
C GLN A 121 -25.06 -16.65 4.15
N GLY A 122 -23.80 -17.03 4.03
CA GLY A 122 -23.27 -17.68 2.83
C GLY A 122 -22.98 -16.74 1.64
N ALA A 123 -23.15 -15.41 1.82
CA ALA A 123 -22.83 -14.43 0.77
C ALA A 123 -21.41 -14.59 0.27
N ALA A 124 -21.22 -14.50 -1.04
CA ALA A 124 -19.91 -14.57 -1.69
C ALA A 124 -19.15 -13.25 -1.50
N VAL A 125 -18.01 -13.29 -0.82
CA VAL A 125 -17.13 -12.12 -0.64
C VAL A 125 -15.85 -12.33 -1.45
N LEU A 126 -15.62 -11.46 -2.44
CA LEU A 126 -14.41 -11.46 -3.24
C LEU A 126 -13.35 -10.57 -2.61
N ILE A 127 -12.18 -11.12 -2.32
CA ILE A 127 -11.00 -10.37 -1.84
C ILE A 127 -10.02 -10.21 -2.99
N VAL A 128 -9.81 -8.97 -3.46
CA VAL A 128 -8.86 -8.63 -4.53
C VAL A 128 -7.56 -8.15 -3.90
N ARG A 129 -6.48 -8.93 -4.10
CA ARG A 129 -5.20 -8.70 -3.44
C ARG A 129 -3.98 -9.06 -4.29
N GLY A 130 -2.79 -8.75 -3.81
CA GLY A 130 -1.55 -9.33 -4.29
C GLY A 130 -1.27 -10.69 -3.67
N ARG A 131 -0.45 -11.51 -4.34
CA ARG A 131 -0.01 -12.81 -3.85
C ARG A 131 0.70 -12.68 -2.49
N GLY A 132 0.42 -13.61 -1.57
CA GLY A 132 1.01 -13.65 -0.23
C GLY A 132 0.46 -12.57 0.72
N GLY A 133 -0.75 -12.06 0.48
CA GLY A 133 -1.45 -11.15 1.39
C GLY A 133 -1.84 -11.82 2.72
N ARG A 134 -2.20 -11.00 3.73
CA ARG A 134 -2.61 -11.51 5.04
C ARG A 134 -3.91 -12.32 4.94
N GLU A 135 -3.97 -13.41 5.71
CA GLU A 135 -5.13 -14.31 5.77
C GLU A 135 -6.19 -13.88 6.81
N VAL A 136 -5.85 -12.94 7.70
CA VAL A 136 -6.70 -12.56 8.84
C VAL A 136 -8.13 -12.22 8.41
N LEU A 137 -8.30 -11.34 7.40
CA LEU A 137 -9.64 -10.97 6.95
C LEU A 137 -10.41 -12.15 6.35
N ALA A 138 -9.75 -12.91 5.46
CA ALA A 138 -10.37 -14.08 4.81
C ALA A 138 -10.82 -15.09 5.86
N HIS A 139 -9.96 -15.42 6.82
CA HIS A 139 -10.27 -16.34 7.90
C HIS A 139 -11.45 -15.86 8.76
N GLN A 140 -11.42 -14.59 9.19
CA GLN A 140 -12.50 -14.03 10.03
C GLN A 140 -13.85 -13.94 9.30
N LEU A 141 -13.86 -13.61 8.00
CA LEU A 141 -15.08 -13.61 7.20
C LEU A 141 -15.62 -15.03 7.01
N THR A 142 -14.76 -16.01 6.80
CA THR A 142 -15.16 -17.43 6.75
C THR A 142 -15.77 -17.89 8.07
N LEU A 143 -15.17 -17.52 9.22
CA LEU A 143 -15.75 -17.82 10.54
C LEU A 143 -17.12 -17.17 10.77
N ARG A 144 -17.38 -16.02 10.13
CA ARG A 144 -18.70 -15.37 10.14
C ARG A 144 -19.71 -16.00 9.17
N GLY A 145 -19.29 -17.07 8.43
CA GLY A 145 -20.16 -17.84 7.54
C GLY A 145 -20.25 -17.29 6.12
N PHE A 146 -19.36 -16.41 5.70
CA PHE A 146 -19.28 -15.96 4.29
C PHE A 146 -18.52 -16.97 3.42
N ASN A 147 -18.89 -17.04 2.14
CA ASN A 147 -18.13 -17.78 1.12
C ASN A 147 -17.04 -16.87 0.55
N VAL A 148 -15.81 -17.01 1.07
CA VAL A 148 -14.71 -16.13 0.69
C VAL A 148 -13.99 -16.66 -0.53
N GLN A 149 -13.87 -15.81 -1.56
CA GLN A 149 -13.06 -16.02 -2.75
C GLN A 149 -11.88 -15.06 -2.75
N ILE A 150 -10.70 -15.52 -3.14
CA ILE A 150 -9.49 -14.69 -3.21
C ILE A 150 -9.03 -14.59 -4.67
N ALA A 151 -8.86 -13.37 -5.18
CA ALA A 151 -8.24 -13.07 -6.44
C ALA A 151 -6.85 -12.46 -6.19
N GLU A 152 -5.79 -13.24 -6.40
CA GLU A 152 -4.40 -12.77 -6.31
C GLU A 152 -3.95 -12.21 -7.65
N VAL A 153 -4.34 -10.97 -7.93
CA VAL A 153 -4.25 -10.32 -9.25
C VAL A 153 -2.86 -9.78 -9.60
N TYR A 154 -1.92 -9.78 -8.67
CA TYR A 154 -0.54 -9.39 -8.90
C TYR A 154 0.43 -10.06 -7.91
N PHE A 155 1.69 -10.06 -8.27
CA PHE A 155 2.78 -10.41 -7.36
C PHE A 155 3.86 -9.32 -7.36
N ARG A 156 4.72 -9.38 -6.35
CA ARG A 156 5.85 -8.46 -6.20
C ARG A 156 7.10 -9.16 -6.69
N ARG A 157 7.64 -8.68 -7.81
CA ARG A 157 8.95 -9.14 -8.29
C ARG A 157 10.03 -8.27 -7.64
N PRO A 158 10.95 -8.84 -6.86
CA PRO A 158 12.08 -8.08 -6.31
C PRO A 158 12.87 -7.38 -7.42
N LEU A 159 13.30 -6.16 -7.15
CA LEU A 159 14.20 -5.39 -7.99
C LEU A 159 15.51 -5.20 -7.26
N GLU A 160 16.61 -5.18 -7.99
CA GLU A 160 17.88 -4.68 -7.46
C GLU A 160 17.82 -3.15 -7.41
N PRO A 161 17.95 -2.54 -6.22
CA PRO A 161 17.97 -1.09 -6.10
C PRO A 161 19.24 -0.51 -6.76
N ASP A 162 19.12 0.70 -7.32
CA ASP A 162 20.27 1.42 -7.86
C ASP A 162 21.13 2.02 -6.74
N TRP A 163 22.04 1.20 -6.23
CA TRP A 163 22.97 1.61 -5.19
C TRP A 163 24.00 2.64 -5.67
N THR A 164 24.23 2.75 -6.97
CA THR A 164 25.12 3.78 -7.56
C THR A 164 24.48 5.16 -7.38
N GLN A 165 23.19 5.29 -7.71
CA GLN A 165 22.43 6.51 -7.47
C GLN A 165 22.36 6.85 -5.96
N PHE A 166 22.14 5.87 -5.12
CA PHE A 166 22.10 6.04 -3.66
C PHE A 166 23.46 6.55 -3.11
N ALA A 167 24.58 6.02 -3.64
CA ALA A 167 25.91 6.45 -3.25
C ALA A 167 26.27 7.86 -3.73
N ALA A 168 25.89 8.20 -4.97
CA ALA A 168 26.17 9.51 -5.58
C ALA A 168 25.38 10.65 -4.92
N ALA A 169 24.15 10.38 -4.47
CA ALA A 169 23.28 11.35 -3.81
C ALA A 169 22.62 10.70 -2.58
N PRO A 170 23.36 10.56 -1.47
CA PRO A 170 22.82 9.95 -0.26
C PRO A 170 21.59 10.73 0.25
N PRO A 171 20.45 10.08 0.52
CA PRO A 171 19.26 10.76 0.99
C PRO A 171 19.41 11.30 2.42
N ASP A 172 18.71 12.39 2.72
CA ASP A 172 18.61 12.96 4.07
C ASP A 172 17.58 12.26 4.92
N ALA A 173 16.47 11.84 4.28
CA ALA A 173 15.39 11.09 4.93
C ALA A 173 14.76 10.10 3.95
N ALA A 174 13.87 9.23 4.45
CA ALA A 174 13.14 8.27 3.64
C ALA A 174 11.64 8.26 4.00
N TRP A 175 10.78 8.11 3.00
CA TRP A 175 9.36 7.85 3.13
C TRP A 175 9.08 6.40 2.74
N ILE A 176 8.52 5.61 3.67
CA ILE A 176 8.24 4.19 3.45
C ILE A 176 6.87 3.81 4.03
N THR A 177 6.06 3.11 3.23
CA THR A 177 4.62 2.93 3.53
C THR A 177 4.20 1.48 3.72
N SER A 178 5.12 0.51 3.59
CA SER A 178 4.81 -0.90 3.81
C SER A 178 5.94 -1.67 4.48
N ALA A 179 5.59 -2.60 5.38
CA ALA A 179 6.56 -3.47 6.04
C ALA A 179 7.30 -4.38 5.04
N GLU A 180 6.64 -4.76 3.94
CA GLU A 180 7.29 -5.54 2.87
C GLU A 180 8.37 -4.72 2.14
N SER A 181 8.12 -3.42 1.90
CA SER A 181 9.16 -2.52 1.36
C SER A 181 10.36 -2.42 2.29
N VAL A 182 10.13 -2.38 3.61
CA VAL A 182 11.22 -2.41 4.61
C VAL A 182 12.02 -3.69 4.47
N ARG A 183 11.35 -4.84 4.51
CA ARG A 183 11.98 -6.15 4.42
C ARG A 183 12.85 -6.28 3.15
N LEU A 184 12.31 -5.90 2.00
CA LEU A 184 13.01 -6.01 0.72
C LEU A 184 14.16 -5.00 0.60
N LEU A 185 13.97 -3.77 1.07
CA LEU A 185 15.01 -2.74 1.07
C LEU A 185 16.25 -3.20 1.88
N PHE A 186 16.04 -3.64 3.11
CA PHE A 186 17.13 -4.05 3.97
C PHE A 186 17.75 -5.40 3.56
N ALA A 187 16.96 -6.32 2.99
CA ALA A 187 17.48 -7.58 2.44
C ALA A 187 18.36 -7.37 1.20
N ALA A 188 18.06 -6.35 0.37
CA ALA A 188 18.86 -6.00 -0.80
C ALA A 188 20.07 -5.10 -0.46
N ALA A 189 20.16 -4.59 0.78
CA ALA A 189 21.19 -3.64 1.15
C ALA A 189 22.58 -4.27 1.12
N LEU A 190 23.48 -3.68 0.34
CA LEU A 190 24.89 -4.04 0.35
C LEU A 190 25.56 -3.55 1.66
N PRO A 191 26.59 -4.25 2.19
CA PRO A 191 27.24 -3.89 3.45
C PRO A 191 27.59 -2.41 3.62
N PRO A 192 28.14 -1.69 2.62
CA PRO A 192 28.45 -0.27 2.75
C PRO A 192 27.22 0.63 2.97
N PHE A 193 26.01 0.18 2.55
CA PHE A 193 24.79 0.98 2.63
C PHE A 193 23.92 0.63 3.82
N THR A 194 24.10 -0.54 4.43
CA THR A 194 23.29 -0.99 5.57
C THR A 194 23.33 0.02 6.73
N GLN A 195 24.53 0.46 7.12
CA GLN A 195 24.70 1.44 8.20
C GLN A 195 24.06 2.78 7.84
N LYS A 196 24.18 3.23 6.59
CA LYS A 196 23.53 4.47 6.12
C LYS A 196 22.01 4.36 6.17
N LEU A 197 21.43 3.25 5.73
CA LEU A 197 20.00 2.99 5.84
C LEU A 197 19.54 2.98 7.31
N GLN A 198 20.30 2.36 8.22
CA GLN A 198 19.95 2.33 9.64
C GLN A 198 19.99 3.73 10.31
N SER A 199 20.82 4.63 9.81
CA SER A 199 20.97 5.99 10.35
C SER A 199 20.02 7.02 9.73
N LEU A 200 19.32 6.70 8.62
CA LEU A 200 18.36 7.61 8.00
C LEU A 200 17.19 7.91 8.95
N LEU A 201 16.61 9.10 8.80
CA LEU A 201 15.29 9.38 9.34
C LEU A 201 14.24 8.77 8.41
N TYR A 202 13.36 7.96 8.98
CA TYR A 202 12.21 7.39 8.27
C TYR A 202 10.92 8.06 8.69
N PHE A 203 10.15 8.49 7.71
CA PHE A 203 8.74 8.84 7.87
C PHE A 203 7.87 7.67 7.45
N THR A 204 6.84 7.35 8.22
CA THR A 204 5.82 6.35 7.90
C THR A 204 4.50 6.71 8.58
N HIS A 205 3.37 6.21 8.04
CA HIS A 205 2.05 6.47 8.59
C HIS A 205 1.45 5.28 9.36
N HIS A 206 2.20 4.18 9.50
CA HIS A 206 1.73 2.95 10.11
C HIS A 206 2.67 2.47 11.21
N GLN A 207 2.12 2.23 12.40
CA GLN A 207 2.86 1.69 13.55
C GLN A 207 3.61 0.40 13.19
N ARG A 208 2.97 -0.53 12.46
CA ARG A 208 3.60 -1.78 12.02
C ARG A 208 4.81 -1.57 11.09
N VAL A 209 4.80 -0.53 10.26
CA VAL A 209 5.94 -0.20 9.40
C VAL A 209 7.07 0.38 10.24
N ALA A 210 6.74 1.20 11.24
CA ALA A 210 7.72 1.71 12.20
C ALA A 210 8.38 0.58 13.01
N GLU A 211 7.62 -0.41 13.43
CA GLU A 211 8.14 -1.61 14.11
C GLU A 211 9.07 -2.42 13.20
N ALA A 212 8.68 -2.64 11.93
CA ALA A 212 9.53 -3.32 10.95
C ALA A 212 10.85 -2.56 10.69
N LEU A 213 10.81 -1.23 10.61
CA LEU A 213 12.01 -0.39 10.47
C LEU A 213 12.94 -0.53 11.67
N ARG A 214 12.40 -0.45 12.90
CA ARG A 214 13.21 -0.64 14.13
C ARG A 214 13.79 -2.04 14.21
N ALA A 215 13.02 -3.06 13.86
CA ALA A 215 13.51 -4.44 13.78
C ALA A 215 14.64 -4.64 12.76
N ALA A 216 14.64 -3.84 11.67
CA ALA A 216 15.72 -3.81 10.69
C ALA A 216 16.94 -2.97 11.13
N GLY A 217 16.88 -2.36 12.32
CA GLY A 217 17.97 -1.56 12.90
C GLY A 217 17.88 -0.05 12.62
N ALA A 218 16.77 0.45 12.07
CA ALA A 218 16.59 1.90 11.89
C ALA A 218 16.44 2.59 13.27
N THR A 219 17.24 3.62 13.49
CA THR A 219 17.32 4.32 14.80
C THR A 219 16.42 5.55 14.88
N ARG A 220 16.01 6.10 13.74
CA ARG A 220 15.21 7.34 13.65
C ARG A 220 13.95 7.08 12.83
N VAL A 221 12.81 6.92 13.50
CA VAL A 221 11.52 6.59 12.87
C VAL A 221 10.43 7.47 13.44
N GLU A 222 9.81 8.28 12.59
CA GLU A 222 8.70 9.16 12.92
C GLU A 222 7.39 8.69 12.28
N LEU A 223 6.33 8.68 13.08
CA LEU A 223 4.97 8.43 12.64
C LEU A 223 4.32 9.76 12.27
N ILE A 224 3.90 9.87 11.02
CA ILE A 224 3.19 11.04 10.49
C ILE A 224 1.88 10.59 9.83
N PRO A 225 0.80 11.40 9.88
CA PRO A 225 -0.48 11.02 9.25
C PRO A 225 -0.38 10.85 7.73
N ALA A 226 0.39 11.73 7.08
CA ALA A 226 0.67 11.72 5.65
C ALA A 226 2.00 12.44 5.38
N LEU A 227 2.60 12.17 4.22
CA LEU A 227 3.71 12.99 3.74
C LEU A 227 3.15 14.33 3.23
N ASP A 228 3.53 15.43 3.88
CA ASP A 228 3.09 16.78 3.54
C ASP A 228 4.25 17.79 3.54
N ILE A 229 3.98 19.00 3.04
CA ILE A 229 4.96 20.09 2.92
C ILE A 229 5.43 20.54 4.29
N ASP A 230 4.54 20.65 5.28
CA ASP A 230 4.85 21.17 6.61
C ASP A 230 5.79 20.22 7.36
N THR A 231 5.60 18.91 7.21
CA THR A 231 6.51 17.89 7.77
C THR A 231 7.91 18.02 7.19
N LEU A 232 8.02 18.15 5.86
CA LEU A 232 9.31 18.28 5.19
C LEU A 232 10.01 19.60 5.53
N ASN A 233 9.28 20.70 5.63
CA ASN A 233 9.83 22.01 6.01
C ASN A 233 10.34 22.01 7.43
N ARG A 234 9.56 21.48 8.38
CA ARG A 234 9.94 21.36 9.80
C ARG A 234 11.25 20.57 9.96
N TYR A 235 11.40 19.49 9.23
CA TYR A 235 12.64 18.70 9.23
C TYR A 235 13.82 19.48 8.66
N ALA A 236 13.62 20.19 7.56
CA ALA A 236 14.69 21.00 6.95
C ALA A 236 15.19 22.13 7.89
N GLU A 237 14.31 22.72 8.70
CA GLU A 237 14.66 23.73 9.70
C GLU A 237 15.46 23.17 10.88
N GLN A 238 15.14 21.96 11.33
CA GLN A 238 15.81 21.30 12.46
C GLN A 238 17.22 20.79 12.13
N ASN A 239 17.56 20.67 10.84
CA ASN A 239 18.84 20.12 10.38
C ASN A 239 19.69 21.13 9.61
N ARG A 240 19.37 22.43 9.70
CA ARG A 240 20.22 23.56 9.31
C ARG A 240 21.07 24.03 10.48
#